data_702187872423eba855ec6d1e3bce5150
#
_entry.id   702187872423eba855ec6d1e3bce5150
#
_cell.length_a   1.000
_cell.length_b   1.000
_cell.length_c   1.000
_cell.angle_alpha   90.00
_cell.angle_beta   90.00
_cell.angle_gamma   90.00
#
_symmetry.space_group_name_H-M   'P 1'
#
loop_
_entity.id
_entity.type
_entity.pdbx_description
1 polymer ?
#
loop_
_entity_poly.entity_id
_entity_poly.type
_entity_poly.pdbx_seq_one_letter_code
_entity_poly.pdbx_strand_id
1 'polypeptide(L)'
;MTNQGIEVSVGFTPVRTNNFTWSMSINSSKNFNEVKSTVNENENWRAAASGSLNKAGYAVSSFWAFDFSGLNPKTGSAEFNIPSVEENPAGQTDATTFMKYMGTLEPDFTGGVSMSFRYKSLSLSSSFNLQIGGKKFL
;
A
#
# COMPACT_ATOMS: atom_id res chain seq x y z
N MET A 1 14.74 -3.55 10.85
CA MET A 1 13.76 -3.69 9.77
C MET A 1 14.01 -4.99 9.03
N THR A 2 12.96 -5.72 8.72
CA THR A 2 13.00 -6.90 7.83
C THR A 2 12.20 -6.56 6.58
N ASN A 3 12.77 -6.84 5.41
CA ASN A 3 12.10 -6.69 4.13
C ASN A 3 12.34 -7.97 3.31
N GLN A 4 11.28 -8.57 2.82
CA GLN A 4 11.33 -9.78 2.00
C GLN A 4 10.17 -9.76 1.02
N GLY A 5 10.34 -10.39 -0.12
CA GLY A 5 9.31 -10.41 -1.14
C GLY A 5 9.42 -11.62 -2.05
N ILE A 6 8.36 -11.84 -2.78
CA ILE A 6 8.29 -12.87 -3.82
C ILE A 6 7.94 -12.15 -5.12
N GLU A 7 8.72 -12.43 -6.16
CA GLU A 7 8.45 -11.99 -7.51
C GLU A 7 8.42 -13.19 -8.44
N VAL A 8 7.41 -13.23 -9.29
CA VAL A 8 7.24 -14.26 -10.32
C VAL A 8 7.07 -13.58 -11.66
N SER A 9 7.82 -14.02 -12.66
CA SER A 9 7.67 -13.56 -14.04
C SER A 9 7.66 -14.78 -14.97
N VAL A 10 6.64 -14.82 -15.83
CA VAL A 10 6.45 -15.90 -16.80
C VAL A 10 6.23 -15.29 -18.18
N GLY A 11 7.04 -15.67 -19.14
CA GLY A 11 6.89 -15.29 -20.54
C GLY A 11 6.69 -16.52 -21.41
N PHE A 12 5.76 -16.43 -22.34
CA PHE A 12 5.46 -17.50 -23.29
C PHE A 12 4.93 -16.95 -24.61
N THR A 13 4.98 -17.78 -25.65
CA THR A 13 4.52 -17.43 -27.00
C THR A 13 3.46 -18.44 -27.42
N PRO A 14 2.16 -18.15 -27.15
CA PRO A 14 1.07 -19.09 -27.42
C PRO A 14 0.93 -19.44 -28.91
N VAL A 15 1.24 -18.48 -29.78
CA VAL A 15 1.13 -18.69 -31.24
C VAL A 15 2.37 -18.17 -31.92
N ARG A 16 2.96 -19.02 -32.76
CA ARG A 16 4.09 -18.66 -33.61
C ARG A 16 3.94 -19.33 -34.98
N THR A 17 3.73 -18.52 -36.02
CA THR A 17 3.65 -18.95 -37.39
C THR A 17 4.57 -18.07 -38.26
N ASN A 18 4.71 -18.39 -39.55
CA ASN A 18 5.53 -17.58 -40.46
C ASN A 18 5.08 -16.12 -40.57
N ASN A 19 3.77 -15.87 -40.44
CA ASN A 19 3.18 -14.54 -40.62
C ASN A 19 2.65 -13.91 -39.34
N PHE A 20 2.44 -14.70 -38.27
CA PHE A 20 1.83 -14.23 -37.02
C PHE A 20 2.59 -14.77 -35.82
N THR A 21 2.90 -13.87 -34.90
CA THR A 21 3.46 -14.22 -33.58
C THR A 21 2.67 -13.49 -32.52
N TRP A 22 2.25 -14.21 -31.49
CA TRP A 22 1.69 -13.68 -30.27
C TRP A 22 2.56 -14.09 -29.09
N SER A 23 3.10 -13.10 -28.38
CA SER A 23 3.88 -13.30 -27.16
C SER A 23 3.17 -12.63 -25.99
N MET A 24 3.27 -13.22 -24.82
CA MET A 24 2.68 -12.74 -23.58
C MET A 24 3.68 -12.90 -22.44
N SER A 25 3.73 -11.91 -21.58
CA SER A 25 4.43 -12.01 -20.29
C SER A 25 3.51 -11.56 -19.16
N ILE A 26 3.61 -12.28 -18.05
CA ILE A 26 2.85 -12.02 -16.83
C ILE A 26 3.89 -11.89 -15.72
N ASN A 27 3.79 -10.83 -14.94
CA ASN A 27 4.58 -10.67 -13.73
C ASN A 27 3.67 -10.41 -12.53
N SER A 28 4.15 -10.78 -11.38
CA SER A 28 3.47 -10.60 -10.11
C SER A 28 4.49 -10.45 -9.01
N SER A 29 4.29 -9.48 -8.12
CA SER A 29 5.13 -9.34 -6.94
C SER A 29 4.32 -9.04 -5.71
N LYS A 30 4.81 -9.54 -4.59
CA LYS A 30 4.31 -9.25 -3.25
C LYS A 30 5.48 -8.98 -2.33
N ASN A 31 5.46 -7.82 -1.68
CA ASN A 31 6.46 -7.41 -0.72
C ASN A 31 5.89 -7.46 0.70
N PHE A 32 6.74 -7.84 1.66
CA PHE A 32 6.45 -7.85 3.08
C PHE A 32 7.56 -7.10 3.78
N ASN A 33 7.23 -6.07 4.51
CA ASN A 33 8.18 -5.35 5.33
C ASN A 33 7.65 -5.18 6.75
N GLU A 34 8.56 -5.16 7.71
CA GLU A 34 8.25 -4.96 9.12
C GLU A 34 9.40 -4.27 9.82
N VAL A 35 9.09 -3.27 10.60
CA VAL A 35 10.01 -2.62 11.53
C VAL A 35 10.16 -3.49 12.77
N LYS A 36 11.33 -4.14 12.97
CA LYS A 36 11.57 -4.98 14.16
C LYS A 36 11.92 -4.17 15.39
N SER A 37 12.70 -3.12 15.21
CA SER A 37 13.06 -2.19 16.28
C SER A 37 13.44 -0.84 15.68
N THR A 38 13.24 0.22 16.43
CA THR A 38 13.64 1.58 16.09
C THR A 38 14.54 2.14 17.17
N VAL A 39 15.57 2.87 16.77
CA VAL A 39 16.45 3.59 17.71
C VAL A 39 15.79 4.88 18.17
N ASN A 40 15.01 5.51 17.29
CA ASN A 40 14.21 6.68 17.55
C ASN A 40 12.78 6.40 17.06
N GLU A 41 11.89 6.12 17.98
CA GLU A 41 10.47 6.01 17.67
C GLU A 41 9.91 7.42 17.45
N ASN A 42 9.55 7.70 16.21
CA ASN A 42 8.95 8.98 15.85
C ASN A 42 7.42 8.84 15.91
N GLU A 43 6.92 8.79 17.14
CA GLU A 43 5.50 8.50 17.42
C GLU A 43 4.61 9.74 17.44
N ASN A 44 5.08 10.84 16.82
CA ASN A 44 4.26 12.04 16.76
C ASN A 44 3.18 11.95 15.66
N TRP A 45 2.10 12.70 15.87
CA TRP A 45 0.96 12.72 14.95
C TRP A 45 1.31 13.19 13.53
N ARG A 46 2.36 14.01 13.35
CA ARG A 46 2.80 14.47 12.03
C ARG A 46 3.43 13.35 11.24
N ALA A 47 4.26 12.53 11.88
CA ALA A 47 4.84 11.34 11.25
C ALA A 47 3.74 10.33 10.90
N ALA A 48 2.77 10.13 11.78
CA ALA A 48 1.62 9.26 11.52
C ALA A 48 0.78 9.77 10.34
N ALA A 49 0.47 11.07 10.31
CA ALA A 49 -0.32 11.69 9.26
C ALA A 49 0.38 11.75 7.89
N SER A 50 1.72 11.79 7.86
CA SER A 50 2.50 11.78 6.62
C SER A 50 2.83 10.37 6.11
N GLY A 51 2.46 9.31 6.83
CA GLY A 51 2.84 7.93 6.50
C GLY A 51 4.32 7.64 6.69
N SER A 52 5.04 8.47 7.45
CA SER A 52 6.47 8.32 7.75
C SER A 52 6.73 7.74 9.15
N LEU A 53 5.68 7.31 9.83
CA LEU A 53 5.80 6.69 11.15
C LEU A 53 6.49 5.33 11.03
N ASN A 54 7.56 5.15 11.80
CA ASN A 54 8.24 3.88 11.97
C ASN A 54 7.96 3.35 13.37
N LYS A 55 7.02 2.43 13.48
CA LYS A 55 6.66 1.77 14.74
C LYS A 55 7.01 0.28 14.67
N ALA A 56 7.63 -0.24 15.73
CA ALA A 56 7.96 -1.67 15.81
C ALA A 56 6.69 -2.53 15.71
N GLY A 57 6.77 -3.62 14.95
CA GLY A 57 5.64 -4.52 14.68
C GLY A 57 4.76 -4.11 13.50
N TYR A 58 5.04 -2.97 12.85
CA TYR A 58 4.29 -2.48 11.70
C TYR A 58 5.16 -2.32 10.46
N ALA A 59 4.52 -2.18 9.31
CA ALA A 59 5.21 -1.89 8.06
C ALA A 59 5.84 -0.48 8.08
N VAL A 60 6.91 -0.29 7.29
CA VAL A 60 7.61 1.00 7.18
C VAL A 60 6.68 2.12 6.71
N SER A 61 5.82 1.83 5.74
CA SER A 61 4.86 2.79 5.20
C SER A 61 3.47 2.62 5.85
N SER A 62 3.42 2.43 7.17
CA SER A 62 2.16 2.26 7.88
C SER A 62 1.30 3.51 7.82
N PHE A 63 0.01 3.31 7.55
CA PHE A 63 -0.99 4.36 7.46
C PHE A 63 -1.85 4.38 8.71
N TRP A 64 -1.86 5.52 9.38
CA TRP A 64 -2.62 5.76 10.61
C TRP A 64 -3.57 6.91 10.41
N ALA A 65 -4.79 6.78 10.91
CA ALA A 65 -5.80 7.83 10.83
C ALA A 65 -6.66 7.85 12.09
N PHE A 66 -7.30 8.97 12.34
CA PHE A 66 -8.33 9.06 13.37
C PHE A 66 -9.54 8.23 12.96
N ASP A 67 -10.13 7.55 13.94
CA ASP A 67 -11.34 6.75 13.74
C ASP A 67 -12.56 7.69 13.63
N PHE A 68 -13.08 7.86 12.42
CA PHE A 68 -14.23 8.72 12.17
C PHE A 68 -15.50 8.08 12.71
N SER A 69 -16.21 8.80 13.59
CA SER A 69 -17.45 8.33 14.21
C SER A 69 -18.72 8.84 13.52
N GLY A 70 -18.62 9.94 12.79
CA GLY A 70 -19.76 10.51 12.08
C GLY A 70 -19.71 12.02 11.96
N LEU A 71 -20.84 12.61 11.57
CA LEU A 71 -21.02 14.04 11.54
C LEU A 71 -21.91 14.47 12.70
N ASN A 72 -21.54 15.54 13.38
CA ASN A 72 -22.39 16.18 14.37
C ASN A 72 -23.68 16.69 13.71
N PRO A 73 -24.86 16.20 14.11
CA PRO A 73 -26.11 16.54 13.44
C PRO A 73 -26.53 18.02 13.61
N LYS A 74 -25.94 18.74 14.55
CA LYS A 74 -26.24 20.14 14.82
C LYS A 74 -25.28 21.09 14.10
N THR A 75 -24.00 20.73 13.99
CA THR A 75 -22.96 21.61 13.44
C THR A 75 -22.43 21.19 12.08
N GLY A 76 -22.67 19.93 11.67
CA GLY A 76 -22.11 19.32 10.47
C GLY A 76 -20.61 19.01 10.56
N SER A 77 -19.99 19.22 11.74
CA SER A 77 -18.57 18.96 11.96
C SER A 77 -18.28 17.47 12.03
N ALA A 78 -17.11 17.04 11.56
CA ALA A 78 -16.64 15.67 11.71
C ALA A 78 -16.35 15.35 13.18
N GLU A 79 -16.79 14.20 13.63
CA GLU A 79 -16.50 13.66 14.96
C GLU A 79 -15.62 12.42 14.83
N PHE A 80 -14.71 12.26 15.80
CA PHE A 80 -13.73 11.19 15.83
C PHE A 80 -13.72 10.52 17.20
N ASN A 81 -13.50 9.21 17.22
CA ASN A 81 -13.32 8.43 18.44
C ASN A 81 -11.89 8.65 18.97
N ILE A 82 -11.71 9.70 19.74
CA ILE A 82 -10.42 10.04 20.38
C ILE A 82 -10.60 9.87 21.88
N PRO A 83 -9.84 8.95 22.54
CA PRO A 83 -9.87 8.80 23.99
C PRO A 83 -9.49 10.09 24.70
N SER A 84 -10.12 10.38 25.83
CA SER A 84 -9.76 11.52 26.67
C SER A 84 -8.34 11.34 27.26
N VAL A 85 -7.78 12.42 27.80
CA VAL A 85 -6.46 12.38 28.45
C VAL A 85 -6.47 11.46 29.67
N GLU A 86 -7.58 11.44 30.40
CA GLU A 86 -7.75 10.56 31.55
C GLU A 86 -7.82 9.09 31.16
N GLU A 87 -8.47 8.78 30.03
CA GLU A 87 -8.57 7.41 29.50
C GLU A 87 -7.25 6.94 28.85
N ASN A 88 -6.51 7.86 28.26
CA ASN A 88 -5.26 7.54 27.57
C ASN A 88 -4.17 8.61 27.78
N PRO A 89 -3.54 8.67 28.96
CA PRO A 89 -2.45 9.62 29.25
C PRO A 89 -1.26 9.48 28.29
N ALA A 90 -0.99 8.28 27.78
CA ALA A 90 0.10 8.01 26.84
C ALA A 90 -0.09 8.73 25.49
N GLY A 91 -1.32 9.09 25.13
CA GLY A 91 -1.63 9.85 23.92
C GLY A 91 -0.97 11.24 23.86
N GLN A 92 -0.51 11.76 24.98
CA GLN A 92 0.25 13.02 25.04
C GLN A 92 1.65 12.90 24.40
N THR A 93 2.24 11.70 24.47
CA THR A 93 3.59 11.43 23.94
C THR A 93 3.55 10.54 22.70
N ASP A 94 2.60 9.62 22.62
CA ASP A 94 2.41 8.69 21.51
C ASP A 94 1.02 8.91 20.85
N ALA A 95 1.01 9.64 19.75
CA ALA A 95 -0.21 9.92 19.00
C ALA A 95 -0.87 8.66 18.41
N THR A 96 -0.15 7.56 18.26
CA THR A 96 -0.71 6.31 17.72
C THR A 96 -1.65 5.62 18.68
N THR A 97 -1.64 6.03 19.96
CA THR A 97 -2.56 5.48 20.97
C THR A 97 -4.02 5.88 20.73
N PHE A 98 -4.25 7.00 20.04
CA PHE A 98 -5.60 7.47 19.66
C PHE A 98 -5.83 7.49 18.14
N MET A 99 -4.87 7.00 17.36
CA MET A 99 -5.03 6.75 15.93
C MET A 99 -5.23 5.26 15.68
N LYS A 100 -5.95 4.95 14.64
CA LYS A 100 -6.18 3.57 14.20
C LYS A 100 -5.26 3.21 13.06
N TYR A 101 -4.64 2.05 13.14
CA TYR A 101 -3.89 1.48 12.02
C TYR A 101 -4.86 1.10 10.89
N MET A 102 -4.68 1.68 9.72
CA MET A 102 -5.56 1.51 8.56
C MET A 102 -4.92 0.68 7.44
N GLY A 103 -3.71 0.18 7.63
CA GLY A 103 -2.97 -0.60 6.64
C GLY A 103 -1.67 0.08 6.22
N THR A 104 -1.26 -0.13 5.00
CA THR A 104 -0.02 0.42 4.43
C THR A 104 -0.30 1.35 3.26
N LEU A 105 0.63 2.27 2.98
CA LEU A 105 0.61 3.10 1.77
C LEU A 105 1.06 2.31 0.54
N GLU A 106 1.85 1.25 0.75
CA GLU A 106 2.30 0.37 -0.33
C GLU A 106 1.19 -0.63 -0.71
N PRO A 107 1.09 -0.99 -1.99
CA PRO A 107 0.18 -2.06 -2.42
C PRO A 107 0.54 -3.41 -1.79
N ASP A 108 -0.46 -4.16 -1.39
CA ASP A 108 -0.28 -5.53 -0.91
C ASP A 108 0.17 -6.47 -2.03
N PHE A 109 -0.22 -6.13 -3.27
CA PHE A 109 0.05 -6.92 -4.45
C PHE A 109 0.20 -6.02 -5.66
N THR A 110 1.20 -6.30 -6.48
CA THR A 110 1.36 -5.70 -7.80
C THR A 110 1.47 -6.79 -8.86
N GLY A 111 0.94 -6.51 -10.05
CA GLY A 111 1.01 -7.44 -11.15
C GLY A 111 0.93 -6.72 -12.49
N GLY A 112 1.37 -7.40 -13.53
CA GLY A 112 1.31 -6.87 -14.88
C GLY A 112 1.13 -7.97 -15.92
N VAL A 113 0.47 -7.61 -17.01
CA VAL A 113 0.35 -8.45 -18.20
C VAL A 113 0.76 -7.61 -19.39
N SER A 114 1.74 -8.11 -20.15
CA SER A 114 2.17 -7.51 -21.41
C SER A 114 1.93 -8.47 -22.56
N MET A 115 1.38 -7.97 -23.64
CA MET A 115 1.08 -8.73 -24.84
C MET A 115 1.71 -8.06 -26.05
N SER A 116 2.26 -8.84 -26.95
CA SER A 116 2.80 -8.39 -28.23
C SER A 116 2.27 -9.28 -29.34
N PHE A 117 1.69 -8.64 -30.34
CA PHE A 117 1.17 -9.27 -31.54
C PHE A 117 1.98 -8.75 -32.73
N ARG A 118 2.45 -9.63 -33.56
CA ARG A 118 3.12 -9.29 -34.81
C ARG A 118 2.47 -10.07 -35.95
N TYR A 119 1.98 -9.34 -36.93
CA TYR A 119 1.46 -9.90 -38.17
C TYR A 119 2.19 -9.29 -39.35
N LYS A 120 3.05 -10.07 -40.05
CA LYS A 120 3.93 -9.59 -41.09
C LYS A 120 4.77 -8.42 -40.64
N SER A 121 4.58 -7.22 -41.21
CA SER A 121 5.27 -5.96 -40.86
C SER A 121 4.51 -5.13 -39.77
N LEU A 122 3.31 -5.53 -39.37
CA LEU A 122 2.53 -4.82 -38.37
C LEU A 122 2.81 -5.39 -36.97
N SER A 123 3.03 -4.53 -35.99
CA SER A 123 3.19 -4.91 -34.58
C SER A 123 2.24 -4.11 -33.70
N LEU A 124 1.64 -4.77 -32.73
CA LEU A 124 0.82 -4.17 -31.69
C LEU A 124 1.31 -4.67 -30.34
N SER A 125 1.54 -3.74 -29.40
CA SER A 125 1.89 -4.07 -28.01
C SER A 125 0.90 -3.45 -27.07
N SER A 126 0.55 -4.18 -26.02
CA SER A 126 -0.32 -3.72 -24.95
C SER A 126 0.26 -4.12 -23.60
N SER A 127 0.14 -3.25 -22.61
CA SER A 127 0.58 -3.52 -21.22
C SER A 127 -0.50 -3.08 -20.24
N PHE A 128 -0.78 -3.94 -19.29
CA PHE A 128 -1.73 -3.70 -18.20
C PHE A 128 -0.97 -3.85 -16.88
N ASN A 129 -1.16 -2.88 -15.97
CA ASN A 129 -0.63 -2.93 -14.62
C ASN A 129 -1.78 -2.95 -13.62
N LEU A 130 -1.63 -3.81 -12.61
CA LEU A 130 -2.58 -3.99 -11.53
C LEU A 130 -1.88 -3.72 -10.20
N GLN A 131 -2.51 -2.92 -9.36
CA GLN A 131 -2.10 -2.71 -7.97
C GLN A 131 -3.32 -2.91 -7.08
N ILE A 132 -3.18 -3.77 -6.08
CA ILE A 132 -4.26 -4.09 -5.13
C ILE A 132 -3.76 -3.78 -3.73
N GLY A 133 -4.65 -3.22 -2.92
CA GLY A 133 -4.31 -2.73 -1.59
C GLY A 133 -3.64 -1.36 -1.63
N GLY A 134 -2.99 -1.00 -0.52
CA GLY A 134 -2.43 0.33 -0.33
C GLY A 134 -3.49 1.39 0.00
N LYS A 135 -3.12 2.31 0.85
CA LYS A 135 -3.95 3.45 1.25
C LYS A 135 -3.37 4.72 0.63
N LYS A 136 -4.20 5.72 0.45
CA LYS A 136 -3.77 7.04 -0.04
C LYS A 136 -4.39 8.12 0.82
N PHE A 137 -3.64 9.19 1.00
CA PHE A 137 -4.21 10.44 1.49
C PHE A 137 -5.02 11.09 0.35
N LEU A 138 -6.16 11.66 0.70
CA LEU A 138 -7.01 12.46 -0.19
C LEU A 138 -6.81 13.93 0.10
#